data_7092dd231880e86137ba39e3723141a3
#
_entry.id   7092dd231880e86137ba39e3723141a3
#
_cell.length_a   1.000
_cell.length_b   1.000
_cell.length_c   1.000
_cell.angle_alpha   90.00
_cell.angle_beta   90.00
_cell.angle_gamma   90.00
#
_symmetry.space_group_name_H-M   'P 1'
#
loop_
_entity.id
_entity.type
_entity.pdbx_description
1 polymer ?
#
loop_
_entity_poly.entity_id
_entity_poly.type
_entity_poly.pdbx_seq_one_letter_code
_entity_poly.pdbx_strand_id
1 'polypeptide(L)'
;MDTYISIDQGTTSSRAILFGEDGSILKTCQMEFEQIYPKPGWVEHNPEEIWETTKSVLKDLYHSNITKKHKIRGIGITNQRETTILWDKKSGKPLYNAIVWQDRRTSDFCKSLVKQGLEKTVMNKSGLVIDPYFSATKIKWILDNVPGARSKAENNEICFGTVDSFLLWKLT
;
A
#
# COMPACT_ATOMS: atom_id res chain seq x y z
N MET A 1 -21.94 -16.89 16.35
CA MET A 1 -21.40 -17.19 15.02
C MET A 1 -20.01 -16.58 14.94
N ASP A 2 -19.06 -17.33 14.45
CA ASP A 2 -17.70 -16.85 14.21
C ASP A 2 -17.70 -15.94 12.97
N THR A 3 -16.84 -14.91 12.99
CA THR A 3 -16.77 -13.93 11.93
C THR A 3 -15.32 -13.53 11.63
N TYR A 4 -15.10 -12.99 10.45
CA TYR A 4 -13.80 -12.52 9.99
C TYR A 4 -13.93 -11.11 9.44
N ILE A 5 -12.90 -10.29 9.63
CA ILE A 5 -12.83 -8.95 9.04
C ILE A 5 -11.87 -8.99 7.86
N SER A 6 -12.29 -8.43 6.74
CA SER A 6 -11.39 -8.11 5.62
C SER A 6 -11.16 -6.60 5.58
N ILE A 7 -9.91 -6.19 5.57
CA ILE A 7 -9.50 -4.84 5.19
C ILE A 7 -9.19 -4.88 3.69
N ASP A 8 -9.97 -4.15 2.90
CA ASP A 8 -9.77 -4.00 1.46
C ASP A 8 -9.35 -2.55 1.17
N GLN A 9 -8.04 -2.34 1.08
CA GLN A 9 -7.48 -1.04 0.79
C GLN A 9 -7.33 -0.90 -0.74
N GLY A 10 -8.35 -0.34 -1.38
CA GLY A 10 -8.40 -0.11 -2.82
C GLY A 10 -7.67 1.15 -3.27
N THR A 11 -7.70 1.42 -4.58
CA THR A 11 -7.03 2.61 -5.15
C THR A 11 -7.72 3.91 -4.74
N THR A 12 -9.04 3.91 -4.55
CA THR A 12 -9.81 5.14 -4.27
C THR A 12 -10.44 5.18 -2.90
N SER A 13 -10.45 4.05 -2.17
CA SER A 13 -11.13 3.96 -0.87
C SER A 13 -10.54 2.85 0.00
N SER A 14 -10.67 3.03 1.31
CA SER A 14 -10.45 1.99 2.31
C SER A 14 -11.79 1.38 2.69
N ARG A 15 -11.85 0.05 2.82
CA ARG A 15 -13.06 -0.70 3.14
C ARG A 15 -12.77 -1.73 4.22
N ALA A 16 -13.71 -1.87 5.16
CA ALA A 16 -13.72 -2.96 6.13
C ALA A 16 -15.02 -3.76 5.97
N ILE A 17 -14.91 -5.07 5.84
CA ILE A 17 -16.03 -5.98 5.61
C ILE A 17 -16.05 -7.04 6.70
N LEU A 18 -17.20 -7.25 7.33
CA LEU A 18 -17.46 -8.35 8.26
C LEU A 18 -18.07 -9.52 7.51
N PHE A 19 -17.39 -10.64 7.51
CA PHE A 19 -17.88 -11.89 6.92
C PHE A 19 -18.33 -12.89 8.00
N GLY A 20 -19.40 -13.61 7.72
CA GLY A 20 -19.77 -14.84 8.41
C GLY A 20 -18.82 -15.98 8.03
N GLU A 21 -18.84 -17.06 8.82
CA GLU A 21 -18.05 -18.28 8.54
C GLU A 21 -18.46 -18.98 7.24
N ASP A 22 -19.67 -18.72 6.75
CA ASP A 22 -20.21 -19.18 5.47
C ASP A 22 -19.83 -18.30 4.28
N GLY A 23 -19.04 -17.23 4.52
CA GLY A 23 -18.64 -16.26 3.51
C GLY A 23 -19.67 -15.17 3.21
N SER A 24 -20.80 -15.15 3.92
CA SER A 24 -21.80 -14.07 3.76
C SER A 24 -21.28 -12.73 4.26
N ILE A 25 -21.59 -11.65 3.53
CA ILE A 25 -21.27 -10.28 3.95
C ILE A 25 -22.32 -9.81 4.96
N LEU A 26 -21.90 -9.57 6.19
CA LEU A 26 -22.77 -9.12 7.26
C LEU A 26 -22.81 -7.59 7.37
N LYS A 27 -21.68 -6.92 7.13
CA LYS A 27 -21.56 -5.46 7.19
C LYS A 27 -20.38 -4.99 6.36
N THR A 28 -20.53 -3.83 5.72
CA THR A 28 -19.45 -3.11 5.03
C THR A 28 -19.40 -1.67 5.52
N CYS A 29 -18.19 -1.17 5.80
CA CYS A 29 -17.89 0.24 6.02
C CYS A 29 -16.83 0.66 5.02
N GLN A 30 -17.01 1.83 4.39
CA GLN A 30 -16.12 2.32 3.33
C GLN A 30 -15.91 3.83 3.48
N MET A 31 -14.70 4.31 3.17
CA MET A 31 -14.34 5.72 3.15
C MET A 31 -13.39 5.98 1.99
N GLU A 32 -13.67 7.00 1.19
CA GLU A 32 -12.80 7.46 0.12
C GLU A 32 -11.65 8.31 0.69
N PHE A 33 -10.57 8.45 -0.08
CA PHE A 33 -9.42 9.31 0.22
C PHE A 33 -8.94 10.03 -1.04
N GLU A 34 -8.16 11.10 -0.83
CA GLU A 34 -7.72 11.99 -1.90
C GLU A 34 -6.78 11.28 -2.89
N GLN A 35 -7.00 11.58 -4.19
CA GLN A 35 -6.12 11.18 -5.28
C GLN A 35 -5.24 12.38 -5.66
N ILE A 36 -3.92 12.26 -5.57
CA ILE A 36 -2.98 13.35 -5.80
C ILE A 36 -2.31 13.18 -7.16
N TYR A 37 -2.38 14.20 -8.00
CA TYR A 37 -1.81 14.22 -9.35
C TYR A 37 -0.81 15.37 -9.52
N PRO A 38 0.44 15.26 -9.01
CA PRO A 38 1.39 16.38 -8.97
C PRO A 38 1.83 16.87 -10.35
N LYS A 39 1.90 15.93 -11.33
CA LYS A 39 2.32 16.18 -12.71
C LYS A 39 1.62 15.19 -13.65
N PRO A 40 1.57 15.45 -14.96
CA PRO A 40 1.07 14.47 -15.94
C PRO A 40 1.75 13.11 -15.78
N GLY A 41 0.95 12.04 -15.63
CA GLY A 41 1.43 10.68 -15.45
C GLY A 41 1.93 10.34 -14.03
N TRP A 42 1.89 11.26 -13.08
CA TRP A 42 2.20 11.02 -11.68
C TRP A 42 0.91 10.79 -10.89
N VAL A 43 0.90 9.76 -10.07
CA VAL A 43 -0.24 9.42 -9.20
C VAL A 43 0.29 9.08 -7.81
N GLU A 44 -0.20 9.80 -6.82
CA GLU A 44 0.24 9.66 -5.43
C GLU A 44 -0.95 9.56 -4.47
N HIS A 45 -0.73 8.91 -3.34
CA HIS A 45 -1.64 8.95 -2.19
C HIS A 45 -0.88 9.38 -0.93
N ASN A 46 -1.57 10.03 -0.01
CA ASN A 46 -1.04 10.29 1.32
C ASN A 46 -1.13 9.02 2.17
N PRO A 47 0.00 8.39 2.59
CA PRO A 47 -0.04 7.17 3.39
C PRO A 47 -0.71 7.34 4.76
N GLU A 48 -0.64 8.53 5.35
CA GLU A 48 -1.32 8.79 6.62
C GLU A 48 -2.85 8.85 6.42
N GLU A 49 -3.32 9.36 5.29
CA GLU A 49 -4.76 9.33 4.97
C GLU A 49 -5.26 7.91 4.70
N ILE A 50 -4.46 7.07 4.01
CA ILE A 50 -4.74 5.65 3.87
C ILE A 50 -4.89 4.99 5.26
N TRP A 51 -3.98 5.29 6.19
CA TRP A 51 -4.04 4.78 7.56
C TRP A 51 -5.28 5.27 8.31
N GLU A 52 -5.55 6.58 8.29
CA GLU A 52 -6.69 7.16 9.01
C GLU A 52 -8.04 6.67 8.48
N THR A 53 -8.20 6.56 7.15
CA THR A 53 -9.43 6.00 6.55
C THR A 53 -9.59 4.52 6.89
N THR A 54 -8.50 3.74 6.84
CA THR A 54 -8.52 2.32 7.26
C THR A 54 -8.91 2.17 8.73
N LYS A 55 -8.32 2.98 9.61
CA LYS A 55 -8.63 2.99 11.05
C LYS A 55 -10.09 3.39 11.29
N SER A 56 -10.60 4.38 10.57
CA SER A 56 -11.98 4.85 10.70
C SER A 56 -12.97 3.75 10.32
N VAL A 57 -12.81 3.12 9.14
CA VAL A 57 -13.75 2.08 8.70
C VAL A 57 -13.70 0.83 9.60
N LEU A 58 -12.53 0.49 10.15
CA LEU A 58 -12.40 -0.58 11.15
C LEU A 58 -13.12 -0.23 12.44
N LYS A 59 -12.98 1.00 12.93
CA LYS A 59 -13.65 1.49 14.13
C LYS A 59 -15.16 1.49 13.96
N ASP A 60 -15.67 1.98 12.83
CA ASP A 60 -17.11 2.01 12.53
C ASP A 60 -17.67 0.59 12.43
N LEU A 61 -16.93 -0.33 11.80
CA LEU A 61 -17.31 -1.74 11.73
C LEU A 61 -17.35 -2.37 13.12
N TYR A 62 -16.31 -2.20 13.92
CA TYR A 62 -16.18 -2.78 15.27
C TYR A 62 -17.28 -2.30 16.21
N HIS A 63 -17.64 -1.02 16.18
CA HIS A 63 -18.68 -0.44 17.03
C HIS A 63 -20.11 -0.71 16.53
N SER A 64 -20.27 -1.32 15.36
CA SER A 64 -21.60 -1.63 14.83
C SER A 64 -22.32 -2.64 15.69
N ASN A 65 -23.66 -2.53 15.77
CA ASN A 65 -24.50 -3.45 16.55
C ASN A 65 -24.42 -4.90 16.06
N ILE A 66 -24.10 -5.11 14.76
CA ILE A 66 -23.95 -6.45 14.20
C ILE A 66 -22.66 -7.10 14.68
N THR A 67 -21.55 -6.36 14.68
CA THR A 67 -20.23 -6.88 15.12
C THR A 67 -20.27 -7.30 16.60
N LYS A 68 -20.94 -6.54 17.45
CA LYS A 68 -21.07 -6.84 18.89
C LYS A 68 -21.77 -8.17 19.20
N LYS A 69 -22.54 -8.71 18.25
CA LYS A 69 -23.27 -9.99 18.39
C LYS A 69 -22.44 -11.21 17.97
N HIS A 70 -21.25 -10.99 17.43
CA HIS A 70 -20.42 -12.04 16.82
C HIS A 70 -19.00 -12.05 17.39
N LYS A 71 -18.33 -13.19 17.27
CA LYS A 71 -16.93 -13.37 17.69
C LYS A 71 -16.00 -13.21 16.52
N ILE A 72 -15.22 -12.15 16.50
CA ILE A 72 -14.17 -11.94 15.48
C ILE A 72 -13.04 -12.94 15.72
N ARG A 73 -12.69 -13.73 14.71
CA ARG A 73 -11.63 -14.75 14.74
C ARG A 73 -10.33 -14.31 14.09
N GLY A 74 -10.40 -13.40 13.15
CA GLY A 74 -9.22 -12.93 12.45
C GLY A 74 -9.50 -11.73 11.56
N ILE A 75 -8.42 -11.08 11.14
CA ILE A 75 -8.43 -9.96 10.21
C ILE A 75 -7.50 -10.30 9.05
N GLY A 76 -8.02 -10.24 7.82
CA GLY A 76 -7.23 -10.32 6.59
C GLY A 76 -7.07 -8.95 5.96
N ILE A 77 -5.93 -8.72 5.30
CA ILE A 77 -5.65 -7.47 4.59
C ILE A 77 -5.43 -7.78 3.11
N THR A 78 -6.13 -7.07 2.24
CA THR A 78 -5.83 -6.96 0.81
C THR A 78 -5.64 -5.50 0.44
N ASN A 79 -4.91 -5.22 -0.64
CA ASN A 79 -4.55 -3.85 -0.98
C ASN A 79 -4.48 -3.59 -2.49
N GLN A 80 -4.33 -2.32 -2.86
CA GLN A 80 -3.87 -1.89 -4.16
C GLN A 80 -2.39 -2.32 -4.34
N ARG A 81 -2.18 -3.39 -5.10
CA ARG A 81 -0.86 -3.99 -5.31
C ARG A 81 0.12 -3.00 -5.95
N GLU A 82 1.42 -3.15 -5.67
CA GLU A 82 2.54 -2.37 -6.23
C GLU A 82 2.59 -0.88 -5.87
N THR A 83 1.58 -0.35 -5.19
CA THR A 83 1.67 0.98 -4.60
C THR A 83 2.70 0.96 -3.49
N THR A 84 3.71 1.84 -3.59
CA THR A 84 4.95 1.75 -2.82
C THR A 84 5.02 2.86 -1.77
N ILE A 85 5.34 2.48 -0.54
CA ILE A 85 5.53 3.39 0.59
C ILE A 85 6.90 3.14 1.21
N LEU A 86 7.62 4.23 1.55
CA LEU A 86 8.82 4.20 2.37
C LEU A 86 8.53 5.00 3.65
N TRP A 87 8.89 4.43 4.81
CA TRP A 87 8.66 5.10 6.10
C TRP A 87 9.84 4.93 7.04
N ASP A 88 9.99 5.89 7.93
CA ASP A 88 10.99 5.87 8.99
C ASP A 88 10.69 4.72 9.97
N LYS A 89 11.66 3.85 10.17
CA LYS A 89 11.52 2.61 10.95
C LYS A 89 11.18 2.86 12.43
N LYS A 90 11.62 3.97 12.98
CA LYS A 90 11.44 4.29 14.39
C LYS A 90 10.11 4.99 14.66
N SER A 91 9.76 5.97 13.83
CA SER A 91 8.57 6.80 14.00
C SER A 91 7.37 6.34 13.21
N GLY A 92 7.55 5.51 12.18
CA GLY A 92 6.50 5.11 11.23
C GLY A 92 6.07 6.22 10.28
N LYS A 93 6.75 7.36 10.29
CA LYS A 93 6.39 8.50 9.46
C LYS A 93 6.82 8.26 8.01
N PRO A 94 5.91 8.37 7.03
CA PRO A 94 6.26 8.25 5.62
C PRO A 94 7.31 9.31 5.20
N LEU A 95 8.27 8.91 4.36
CA LEU A 95 9.28 9.81 3.81
C LEU A 95 8.74 10.63 2.65
N TYR A 96 7.77 10.09 1.95
CA TYR A 96 7.15 10.67 0.77
C TYR A 96 5.73 10.11 0.61
N ASN A 97 4.91 10.70 -0.26
CA ASN A 97 3.64 10.12 -0.64
C ASN A 97 3.83 8.71 -1.23
N ALA A 98 2.83 7.86 -1.07
CA ALA A 98 2.80 6.56 -1.74
C ALA A 98 2.77 6.76 -3.25
N ILE A 99 3.72 6.15 -3.97
CA ILE A 99 3.72 6.17 -5.45
C ILE A 99 2.81 5.04 -5.91
N VAL A 100 1.69 5.40 -6.55
CA VAL A 100 0.63 4.48 -6.93
C VAL A 100 1.04 3.58 -8.09
N TRP A 101 0.46 2.40 -8.20
CA TRP A 101 0.70 1.42 -9.27
C TRP A 101 0.47 1.99 -10.69
N GLN A 102 -0.42 2.98 -10.82
CA GLN A 102 -0.71 3.68 -12.09
C GLN A 102 0.36 4.71 -12.50
N ASP A 103 1.26 5.07 -11.56
CA ASP A 103 2.26 6.11 -11.77
C ASP A 103 3.27 5.74 -12.86
N ARG A 104 3.61 6.69 -13.73
CA ARG A 104 4.49 6.48 -14.88
C ARG A 104 5.81 7.24 -14.79
N ARG A 105 6.13 7.89 -13.62
CA ARG A 105 7.35 8.71 -13.47
C ARG A 105 8.66 7.97 -13.72
N THR A 106 8.68 6.65 -13.52
CA THR A 106 9.86 5.82 -13.72
C THR A 106 9.96 5.19 -15.12
N SER A 107 9.06 5.56 -16.05
CA SER A 107 8.99 4.97 -17.39
C SER A 107 10.32 5.08 -18.15
N ASP A 108 10.99 6.23 -18.10
CA ASP A 108 12.24 6.42 -18.85
C ASP A 108 13.40 5.64 -18.20
N PHE A 109 13.39 5.48 -16.88
CA PHE A 109 14.33 4.60 -16.21
C PHE A 109 14.08 3.12 -16.61
N CYS A 110 12.84 2.66 -16.66
CA CYS A 110 12.51 1.33 -17.17
C CYS A 110 12.99 1.11 -18.60
N LYS A 111 12.74 2.06 -19.50
CA LYS A 111 13.26 2.01 -20.88
C LYS A 111 14.80 1.93 -20.94
N SER A 112 15.49 2.61 -20.02
CA SER A 112 16.95 2.55 -19.96
C SER A 112 17.47 1.17 -19.55
N LEU A 113 16.79 0.49 -18.61
CA LEU A 113 17.11 -0.87 -18.20
C LEU A 113 16.88 -1.89 -19.35
N VAL A 114 15.80 -1.72 -20.10
CA VAL A 114 15.52 -2.52 -21.31
C VAL A 114 16.63 -2.36 -22.34
N LYS A 115 17.04 -1.11 -22.63
CA LYS A 115 18.17 -0.82 -23.55
C LYS A 115 19.50 -1.43 -23.09
N GLN A 116 19.69 -1.64 -21.79
CA GLN A 116 20.85 -2.32 -21.23
C GLN A 116 20.75 -3.86 -21.30
N GLY A 117 19.66 -4.41 -21.84
CA GLY A 117 19.47 -5.85 -22.00
C GLY A 117 19.11 -6.60 -20.72
N LEU A 118 18.62 -5.89 -19.68
CA LEU A 118 18.35 -6.48 -18.35
C LEU A 118 17.02 -7.25 -18.27
N GLU A 119 16.20 -7.28 -19.32
CA GLU A 119 14.88 -7.92 -19.32
C GLU A 119 14.94 -9.40 -18.93
N LYS A 120 15.84 -10.17 -19.57
CA LYS A 120 16.00 -11.60 -19.24
C LYS A 120 16.44 -11.82 -17.80
N THR A 121 17.31 -10.95 -17.28
CA THR A 121 17.79 -11.05 -15.90
C THR A 121 16.66 -10.81 -14.91
N VAL A 122 15.84 -9.78 -15.12
CA VAL A 122 14.69 -9.47 -14.29
C VAL A 122 13.65 -10.59 -14.37
N MET A 123 13.29 -11.01 -15.58
CA MET A 123 12.34 -12.10 -15.83
C MET A 123 12.77 -13.39 -15.11
N ASN A 124 14.02 -13.80 -15.27
CA ASN A 124 14.52 -15.03 -14.68
C ASN A 124 14.57 -15.01 -13.13
N LYS A 125 14.77 -13.83 -12.53
CA LYS A 125 14.87 -13.69 -11.07
C LYS A 125 13.53 -13.44 -10.38
N SER A 126 12.60 -12.76 -11.04
CA SER A 126 11.36 -12.30 -10.41
C SER A 126 10.08 -12.81 -11.10
N GLY A 127 10.18 -13.33 -12.31
CA GLY A 127 9.01 -13.66 -13.15
C GLY A 127 8.31 -12.41 -13.73
N LEU A 128 8.85 -11.21 -13.50
CA LEU A 128 8.23 -9.94 -13.87
C LEU A 128 8.92 -9.29 -15.05
N VAL A 129 8.20 -8.41 -15.76
CA VAL A 129 8.76 -7.55 -16.78
C VAL A 129 9.31 -6.25 -16.17
N ILE A 130 10.12 -5.50 -16.93
CA ILE A 130 10.57 -4.16 -16.53
C ILE A 130 9.49 -3.16 -16.89
N ASP A 131 8.70 -2.72 -15.90
CA ASP A 131 7.63 -1.75 -16.06
C ASP A 131 7.52 -0.83 -14.85
N PRO A 132 7.17 0.45 -15.01
CA PRO A 132 6.90 1.37 -13.88
C PRO A 132 5.76 0.92 -12.95
N TYR A 133 4.95 -0.03 -13.35
CA TYR A 133 3.93 -0.64 -12.49
C TYR A 133 4.54 -1.20 -11.21
N PHE A 134 5.70 -1.88 -11.29
CA PHE A 134 6.31 -2.59 -10.17
C PHE A 134 7.06 -1.67 -9.20
N SER A 135 7.19 -2.11 -7.95
CA SER A 135 7.65 -1.29 -6.82
C SER A 135 9.13 -0.89 -6.90
N ALA A 136 10.01 -1.71 -7.48
CA ALA A 136 11.47 -1.52 -7.41
C ALA A 136 11.93 -0.16 -7.95
N THR A 137 11.41 0.26 -9.10
CA THR A 137 11.79 1.54 -9.72
C THR A 137 11.25 2.74 -8.97
N LYS A 138 10.09 2.60 -8.29
CA LYS A 138 9.49 3.62 -7.42
C LYS A 138 10.32 3.80 -6.15
N ILE A 139 10.79 2.70 -5.54
CA ILE A 139 11.71 2.74 -4.39
C ILE A 139 12.98 3.50 -4.78
N LYS A 140 13.61 3.10 -5.90
CA LYS A 140 14.79 3.80 -6.42
C LYS A 140 14.53 5.30 -6.61
N TRP A 141 13.39 5.66 -7.19
CA TRP A 141 13.04 7.06 -7.42
C TRP A 141 12.95 7.83 -6.09
N ILE A 142 12.29 7.29 -5.06
CA ILE A 142 12.19 7.93 -3.74
C ILE A 142 13.60 8.11 -3.13
N LEU A 143 14.44 7.07 -3.17
CA LEU A 143 15.80 7.14 -2.64
C LEU A 143 16.68 8.19 -3.33
N ASP A 144 16.45 8.44 -4.63
CA ASP A 144 17.25 9.38 -5.41
C ASP A 144 16.73 10.82 -5.34
N ASN A 145 15.41 11.02 -5.09
CA ASN A 145 14.77 12.33 -5.21
C ASN A 145 14.30 12.92 -3.87
N VAL A 146 14.19 12.11 -2.82
CA VAL A 146 13.82 12.60 -1.49
C VAL A 146 15.10 12.86 -0.67
N PRO A 147 15.34 14.11 -0.23
CA PRO A 147 16.55 14.44 0.51
C PRO A 147 16.76 13.54 1.75
N GLY A 148 17.95 12.96 1.83
CA GLY A 148 18.35 12.08 2.95
C GLY A 148 17.79 10.66 2.93
N ALA A 149 16.86 10.32 2.00
CA ALA A 149 16.24 9.00 1.96
C ALA A 149 17.27 7.89 1.74
N ARG A 150 18.22 8.09 0.81
CA ARG A 150 19.27 7.08 0.53
C ARG A 150 20.18 6.85 1.73
N SER A 151 20.68 7.91 2.36
CA SER A 151 21.51 7.79 3.56
C SER A 151 20.77 7.07 4.70
N LYS A 152 19.51 7.38 4.92
CA LYS A 152 18.68 6.67 5.90
C LYS A 152 18.52 5.18 5.56
N ALA A 153 18.38 4.84 4.26
CA ALA A 153 18.30 3.45 3.82
C ALA A 153 19.58 2.68 4.10
N GLU A 154 20.74 3.29 3.77
CA GLU A 154 22.06 2.71 4.02
C GLU A 154 22.33 2.48 5.52
N ASN A 155 21.76 3.33 6.38
CA ASN A 155 21.83 3.21 7.85
C ASN A 155 20.76 2.28 8.44
N ASN A 156 19.96 1.57 7.63
CA ASN A 156 18.84 0.74 8.10
C ASN A 156 17.76 1.48 8.92
N GLU A 157 17.57 2.77 8.66
CA GLU A 157 16.63 3.63 9.39
C GLU A 157 15.24 3.67 8.74
N ILE A 158 15.05 3.08 7.57
CA ILE A 158 13.77 3.05 6.86
C ILE A 158 13.27 1.63 6.60
N CYS A 159 11.96 1.54 6.48
CA CYS A 159 11.26 0.39 5.93
C CYS A 159 10.65 0.75 4.58
N PHE A 160 10.38 -0.25 3.76
CA PHE A 160 9.58 -0.11 2.55
C PHE A 160 8.60 -1.26 2.44
N GLY A 161 7.53 -1.04 1.70
CA GLY A 161 6.56 -2.08 1.40
C GLY A 161 5.44 -1.58 0.51
N THR A 162 4.56 -2.48 0.16
CA THR A 162 3.24 -2.19 -0.37
C THR A 162 2.31 -1.76 0.76
N VAL A 163 1.09 -1.34 0.44
CA VAL A 163 0.18 -0.76 1.43
C VAL A 163 -0.17 -1.73 2.56
N ASP A 164 -0.33 -3.02 2.24
CA ASP A 164 -0.58 -4.08 3.24
C ASP A 164 0.52 -4.16 4.30
N SER A 165 1.79 -4.09 3.87
CA SER A 165 2.95 -4.11 4.77
C SER A 165 2.97 -2.88 5.68
N PHE A 166 2.66 -1.70 5.14
CA PHE A 166 2.55 -0.46 5.91
C PHE A 166 1.39 -0.53 6.92
N LEU A 167 0.21 -1.01 6.49
CA LEU A 167 -0.93 -1.18 7.38
C LEU A 167 -0.67 -2.21 8.47
N LEU A 168 -0.02 -3.34 8.13
CA LEU A 168 0.36 -4.34 9.14
C LEU A 168 1.32 -3.74 10.16
N TRP A 169 2.32 -2.98 9.70
CA TRP A 169 3.26 -2.29 10.59
C TRP A 169 2.55 -1.28 11.52
N LYS A 170 1.53 -0.56 11.02
CA LYS A 170 0.72 0.38 11.81
C LYS A 170 -0.20 -0.32 12.83
N LEU A 171 -0.60 -1.56 12.56
CA LEU A 171 -1.53 -2.34 13.40
C LEU A 171 -0.84 -3.16 14.49
N THR A 172 0.47 -3.43 14.36
CA THR A 172 1.25 -4.30 15.26
C THR A 172 2.45 -3.60 15.86
#